data_75f542944915b9d1bb3ba3e1209e2f02
#
_entry.id   75f542944915b9d1bb3ba3e1209e2f02
#
_cell.length_a   1.000
_cell.length_b   1.000
_cell.length_c   1.000
_cell.angle_alpha   90.00
_cell.angle_beta   90.00
_cell.angle_gamma   90.00
#
_symmetry.space_group_name_H-M   'P 1'
#
loop_
_entity.id
_entity.type
_entity.pdbx_description
1 polymer ?
#
loop_
_entity_poly.entity_id
_entity_poly.type
_entity_poly.pdbx_seq_one_letter_code
_entity_poly.pdbx_strand_id
1 'polypeptide(L)'
;MNPEPAATPAIPAAAKPARSPEQTLRQLFLTLFLRGRSARGLQKSGVPQSVARKLSLTMLFYGLFGFMALIFLRQPVFALSLYLHGMTLVFLGMFVAASAGEVLFNQQEADILLHRPVDPRALLWAKIAVLVQVSLWLAGAFNLAGLVAGAFAEGGGWLYLPVHACSMVLEALFCTGSVVLGYQLCLRWFGREKLDGLMTTAQVFMAIAVVAGGQIVPRLMGQFGDLSKLATEAWWMFLLPPAWFAGLDDALAGQGAASSWELAGLGVAVTAVILWLAFGRLANDYVAGLQALGESGPAKPAARSRQRWLGLIIGLPPLCWWLRNPLSRASFQLTVAYLLRDRDMKLRVYPGLAPMLVMPFFMLWQGHAIHAHGRHGGGAEGGGFGIAFAGAYLGLIPMLAMSMIQYSQHWQAADLFRSAPLAGPGALYHGARRAVLLILVVPLVGVIALLAWLLGGELGTSLMLLLPGILVIPLYALIPGLGGRAIPLSQPTESAKAAGRGLRMFGVMFVSLALAGMASFAWSQGWFGPFLIGETVVTVALYFLFRLRVDTTPWPSME
;
A
#
# COMPACT_ATOMS: atom_id res chain seq x y z
N MET A 1 -14.07 42.15 69.02
CA MET A 1 -13.02 41.96 68.02
C MET A 1 -12.35 40.64 68.31
N ASN A 2 -12.79 39.59 67.60
CA ASN A 2 -12.15 38.27 67.66
C ASN A 2 -11.08 38.19 66.52
N PRO A 3 -9.86 37.73 66.75
CA PRO A 3 -8.87 37.55 65.72
C PRO A 3 -9.23 36.34 64.86
N GLU A 4 -9.22 36.55 63.50
CA GLU A 4 -9.33 35.50 62.54
C GLU A 4 -8.19 34.48 62.67
N PRO A 5 -8.45 33.19 62.53
CA PRO A 5 -7.40 32.17 62.55
C PRO A 5 -6.57 32.25 61.27
N ALA A 6 -5.25 32.37 61.44
CA ALA A 6 -4.25 32.38 60.35
C ALA A 6 -4.40 31.14 59.46
N ALA A 7 -4.57 31.36 58.16
CA ALA A 7 -4.63 30.29 57.15
C ALA A 7 -3.29 29.51 57.13
N THR A 8 -3.35 28.22 57.37
CA THR A 8 -2.25 27.30 57.26
C THR A 8 -1.75 27.28 55.79
N PRO A 9 -0.45 27.50 55.52
CA PRO A 9 0.07 27.45 54.13
C PRO A 9 -0.13 26.05 53.56
N ALA A 10 -0.84 25.97 52.41
CA ALA A 10 -1.06 24.73 51.69
C ALA A 10 0.31 24.14 51.28
N ILE A 11 0.57 22.91 51.72
CA ILE A 11 1.74 22.13 51.31
C ILE A 11 1.70 22.02 49.75
N PRO A 12 2.75 22.50 49.01
CA PRO A 12 2.73 22.36 47.59
C PRO A 12 2.68 20.88 47.23
N ALA A 13 1.70 20.50 46.41
CA ALA A 13 1.53 19.15 45.91
C ALA A 13 2.89 18.68 45.30
N ALA A 14 3.35 17.52 45.75
CA ALA A 14 4.64 16.94 45.33
C ALA A 14 4.78 17.02 43.82
N ALA A 15 5.76 17.79 43.35
CA ALA A 15 6.04 17.94 41.94
C ALA A 15 6.30 16.55 41.37
N LYS A 16 5.53 16.16 40.33
CA LYS A 16 5.76 14.91 39.60
C LYS A 16 7.25 14.84 39.22
N PRO A 17 7.93 13.70 39.42
CA PRO A 17 9.34 13.57 39.14
C PRO A 17 9.62 14.02 37.70
N ALA A 18 10.58 14.91 37.52
CA ALA A 18 10.97 15.44 36.21
C ALA A 18 11.36 14.27 35.31
N ARG A 19 10.62 14.11 34.18
CA ARG A 19 10.89 13.06 33.20
C ARG A 19 12.28 13.27 32.60
N SER A 20 12.99 12.18 32.32
CA SER A 20 14.26 12.29 31.60
C SER A 20 14.05 12.91 30.20
N PRO A 21 15.03 13.64 29.64
CA PRO A 21 14.93 14.23 28.31
C PRO A 21 14.57 13.20 27.23
N GLU A 22 15.10 11.99 27.31
CA GLU A 22 14.83 10.88 26.39
C GLU A 22 13.37 10.40 26.48
N GLN A 23 12.81 10.28 27.69
CA GLN A 23 11.40 9.92 27.88
C GLN A 23 10.47 11.00 27.32
N THR A 24 10.84 12.27 27.46
CA THR A 24 10.09 13.40 26.93
C THR A 24 10.09 13.39 25.41
N LEU A 25 11.25 13.16 24.78
CA LEU A 25 11.39 13.04 23.32
C LEU A 25 10.61 11.86 22.78
N ARG A 26 10.72 10.68 23.40
CA ARG A 26 9.96 9.50 23.01
C ARG A 26 8.44 9.75 23.07
N GLN A 27 7.94 10.37 24.13
CA GLN A 27 6.53 10.69 24.27
C GLN A 27 6.08 11.74 23.25
N LEU A 28 6.93 12.73 22.95
CA LEU A 28 6.66 13.73 21.93
C LEU A 28 6.53 13.06 20.56
N PHE A 29 7.50 12.24 20.15
CA PHE A 29 7.46 11.57 18.86
C PHE A 29 6.33 10.56 18.76
N LEU A 30 6.02 9.82 19.82
CA LEU A 30 4.87 8.93 19.84
C LEU A 30 3.56 9.71 19.65
N THR A 31 3.43 10.85 20.32
CA THR A 31 2.24 11.70 20.18
C THR A 31 2.14 12.29 18.77
N LEU A 32 3.24 12.76 18.20
CA LEU A 32 3.30 13.26 16.83
C LEU A 32 2.98 12.16 15.81
N PHE A 33 3.53 10.99 16.00
CA PHE A 33 3.28 9.83 15.16
C PHE A 33 1.80 9.42 15.17
N LEU A 34 1.23 9.33 16.37
CA LEU A 34 -0.15 8.95 16.55
C LEU A 34 -1.13 10.01 16.05
N ARG A 35 -0.87 11.29 16.22
CA ARG A 35 -1.74 12.38 15.71
C ARG A 35 -1.78 12.44 14.19
N GLY A 36 -0.88 11.76 13.51
CA GLY A 36 -0.70 11.93 12.09
C GLY A 36 -0.25 13.36 11.81
N ARG A 37 0.83 13.57 11.10
CA ARG A 37 1.34 14.92 10.83
C ARG A 37 0.33 15.74 10.06
N SER A 38 -0.28 16.71 10.72
CA SER A 38 -0.65 17.97 10.09
C SER A 38 0.65 18.74 9.87
N ALA A 39 1.34 18.45 8.79
CA ALA A 39 2.38 19.34 8.31
C ALA A 39 1.67 20.57 7.74
N ARG A 40 1.72 21.64 8.50
CA ARG A 40 1.30 23.03 8.26
C ARG A 40 0.06 23.47 9.01
N GLY A 41 0.39 24.25 9.97
CA GLY A 41 -0.29 25.21 10.72
C GLY A 41 -1.70 25.60 10.34
N LEU A 42 -2.47 25.90 11.38
CA LEU A 42 -3.63 26.78 11.36
C LEU A 42 -4.74 26.40 10.36
N GLN A 43 -5.24 25.19 10.43
CA GLN A 43 -6.58 24.97 9.92
C GLN A 43 -7.49 24.27 10.89
N LYS A 44 -8.52 25.04 11.20
CA LYS A 44 -9.69 24.79 11.98
C LYS A 44 -10.26 23.39 11.81
N SER A 45 -10.67 22.85 12.98
CA SER A 45 -11.98 22.26 13.14
C SER A 45 -12.35 21.05 12.30
N GLY A 46 -11.65 19.97 12.45
CA GLY A 46 -12.35 18.73 12.75
C GLY A 46 -12.07 18.46 14.23
N VAL A 47 -13.05 18.13 15.01
CA VAL A 47 -12.89 17.60 16.37
C VAL A 47 -11.71 16.63 16.33
N PRO A 48 -10.65 16.77 17.14
CA PRO A 48 -9.50 15.88 17.07
C PRO A 48 -10.03 14.47 17.31
N GLN A 49 -10.13 13.68 16.24
CA GLN A 49 -10.46 12.28 16.36
C GLN A 49 -9.40 11.71 17.29
N SER A 50 -9.83 11.15 18.41
CA SER A 50 -8.91 10.68 19.44
C SER A 50 -7.90 9.76 18.75
N VAL A 51 -6.64 10.07 18.91
CA VAL A 51 -5.51 9.34 18.33
C VAL A 51 -5.62 7.85 18.69
N ALA A 52 -6.08 7.56 19.91
CA ALA A 52 -6.41 6.23 20.38
C ALA A 52 -7.42 5.52 19.47
N ARG A 53 -8.45 6.20 18.97
CA ARG A 53 -9.46 5.58 18.11
C ARG A 53 -8.90 5.14 16.76
N LYS A 54 -8.01 5.92 16.13
CA LYS A 54 -7.37 5.53 14.86
C LYS A 54 -6.46 4.33 15.05
N LEU A 55 -5.64 4.34 16.11
CA LEU A 55 -4.78 3.22 16.43
C LEU A 55 -5.60 1.97 16.74
N SER A 56 -6.64 2.07 17.59
CA SER A 56 -7.53 0.96 17.92
C SER A 56 -8.21 0.38 16.67
N LEU A 57 -8.66 1.23 15.74
CA LEU A 57 -9.28 0.77 14.49
C LEU A 57 -8.26 0.05 13.61
N THR A 58 -7.01 0.53 13.55
CA THR A 58 -5.93 -0.14 12.82
C THR A 58 -5.59 -1.48 13.46
N MET A 59 -5.46 -1.53 14.79
CA MET A 59 -5.21 -2.79 15.53
C MET A 59 -6.37 -3.78 15.34
N LEU A 60 -7.63 -3.31 15.38
CA LEU A 60 -8.80 -4.14 15.11
C LEU A 60 -8.77 -4.72 13.69
N PHE A 61 -8.40 -3.90 12.70
CA PHE A 61 -8.26 -4.35 11.32
C PHE A 61 -7.17 -5.43 11.18
N TYR A 62 -5.99 -5.23 11.78
CA TYR A 62 -4.93 -6.23 11.79
C TYR A 62 -5.35 -7.49 12.54
N GLY A 63 -6.02 -7.36 13.69
CA GLY A 63 -6.56 -8.48 14.44
C GLY A 63 -7.58 -9.30 13.63
N LEU A 64 -8.44 -8.64 12.85
CA LEU A 64 -9.40 -9.31 11.98
C LEU A 64 -8.69 -10.18 10.91
N PHE A 65 -7.61 -9.68 10.31
CA PHE A 65 -6.79 -10.50 9.41
C PHE A 65 -6.10 -11.65 10.15
N GLY A 66 -5.69 -11.43 11.39
CA GLY A 66 -5.12 -12.47 12.24
C GLY A 66 -6.07 -13.66 12.49
N PHE A 67 -7.39 -13.45 12.50
CA PHE A 67 -8.38 -14.54 12.62
C PHE A 67 -8.31 -15.54 11.47
N MET A 68 -7.77 -15.18 10.31
CA MET A 68 -7.55 -16.13 9.21
C MET A 68 -6.56 -17.24 9.61
N ALA A 69 -5.73 -17.05 10.63
CA ALA A 69 -4.86 -18.10 11.17
C ALA A 69 -5.64 -19.32 11.70
N LEU A 70 -6.91 -19.16 12.06
CA LEU A 70 -7.76 -20.28 12.51
C LEU A 70 -7.99 -21.35 11.42
N ILE A 71 -7.78 -21.02 10.16
CA ILE A 71 -7.81 -21.99 9.06
C ILE A 71 -6.70 -23.03 9.22
N PHE A 72 -5.60 -22.67 9.87
CA PHE A 72 -4.44 -23.52 10.14
C PHE A 72 -4.48 -24.21 11.51
N LEU A 73 -5.61 -24.19 12.23
CA LEU A 73 -5.73 -24.67 13.61
C LEU A 73 -5.31 -26.13 13.81
N ARG A 74 -5.49 -26.98 12.79
CA ARG A 74 -5.13 -28.41 12.81
C ARG A 74 -3.92 -28.73 11.94
N GLN A 75 -3.15 -27.75 11.59
CA GLN A 75 -1.94 -27.89 10.80
C GLN A 75 -0.72 -27.94 11.74
N PRO A 76 0.42 -28.48 11.28
CA PRO A 76 1.66 -28.46 12.05
C PRO A 76 2.06 -27.04 12.48
N VAL A 77 2.69 -26.93 13.66
CA VAL A 77 3.17 -25.64 14.22
C VAL A 77 3.95 -24.86 13.19
N PHE A 78 4.86 -25.50 12.44
CA PHE A 78 5.65 -24.82 11.42
C PHE A 78 4.80 -24.12 10.36
N ALA A 79 3.76 -24.79 9.84
CA ALA A 79 2.90 -24.25 8.79
C ALA A 79 2.04 -23.07 9.30
N LEU A 80 1.49 -23.17 10.49
CA LEU A 80 0.75 -22.08 11.15
C LEU A 80 1.68 -20.87 11.38
N SER A 81 2.85 -21.12 11.98
CA SER A 81 3.83 -20.05 12.27
C SER A 81 4.36 -19.41 10.99
N LEU A 82 4.60 -20.17 9.93
CA LEU A 82 5.01 -19.65 8.63
C LEU A 82 3.96 -18.68 8.06
N TYR A 83 2.68 -19.02 8.17
CA TYR A 83 1.60 -18.13 7.78
C TYR A 83 1.59 -16.84 8.63
N LEU A 84 1.65 -16.96 9.95
CA LEU A 84 1.62 -15.82 10.88
C LEU A 84 2.79 -14.88 10.65
N HIS A 85 4.01 -15.41 10.62
CA HIS A 85 5.23 -14.62 10.36
C HIS A 85 5.24 -14.06 8.94
N GLY A 86 4.80 -14.82 7.95
CA GLY A 86 4.68 -14.33 6.57
C GLY A 86 3.79 -13.11 6.44
N MET A 87 2.61 -13.17 7.03
CA MET A 87 1.66 -12.07 7.00
C MET A 87 2.11 -10.90 7.88
N THR A 88 2.71 -11.19 9.04
CA THR A 88 3.27 -10.15 9.92
C THR A 88 4.37 -9.39 9.20
N LEU A 89 5.34 -10.06 8.59
CA LEU A 89 6.43 -9.42 7.85
C LEU A 89 5.90 -8.50 6.73
N VAL A 90 4.90 -8.98 6.02
CA VAL A 90 4.27 -8.25 4.92
C VAL A 90 3.59 -6.97 5.41
N PHE A 91 2.64 -7.09 6.33
CA PHE A 91 1.87 -5.95 6.82
C PHE A 91 2.75 -4.98 7.62
N LEU A 92 3.60 -5.51 8.48
CA LEU A 92 4.51 -4.71 9.28
C LEU A 92 5.58 -4.05 8.40
N GLY A 93 6.14 -4.79 7.43
CA GLY A 93 7.13 -4.28 6.48
C GLY A 93 6.60 -3.11 5.67
N MET A 94 5.38 -3.23 5.13
CA MET A 94 4.72 -2.12 4.43
C MET A 94 4.49 -0.91 5.35
N PHE A 95 4.01 -1.15 6.57
CA PHE A 95 3.76 -0.10 7.53
C PHE A 95 5.05 0.64 7.93
N VAL A 96 6.09 -0.11 8.29
CA VAL A 96 7.38 0.46 8.71
C VAL A 96 8.06 1.16 7.54
N ALA A 97 8.09 0.56 6.34
CA ALA A 97 8.65 1.20 5.16
C ALA A 97 7.95 2.52 4.80
N ALA A 98 6.61 2.58 4.92
CA ALA A 98 5.88 3.80 4.69
C ALA A 98 6.12 4.88 5.76
N SER A 99 6.31 4.47 7.02
CA SER A 99 6.42 5.37 8.17
C SER A 99 7.85 5.83 8.45
N ALA A 100 8.85 4.96 8.22
CA ALA A 100 10.23 5.22 8.60
C ALA A 100 10.82 6.47 7.93
N GLY A 101 10.53 6.68 6.65
CA GLY A 101 11.01 7.85 5.92
C GLY A 101 10.49 9.17 6.51
N GLU A 102 9.22 9.20 6.88
CA GLU A 102 8.60 10.38 7.50
C GLU A 102 9.09 10.60 8.94
N VAL A 103 9.29 9.53 9.70
CA VAL A 103 9.71 9.61 11.11
C VAL A 103 11.20 9.94 11.22
N LEU A 104 12.06 9.26 10.45
CA LEU A 104 13.51 9.41 10.60
C LEU A 104 14.02 10.69 9.93
N PHE A 105 13.51 11.05 8.75
CA PHE A 105 14.10 12.08 7.88
C PHE A 105 13.22 13.32 7.68
N ASN A 106 12.53 13.77 8.73
CA ASN A 106 11.76 15.00 8.67
C ASN A 106 12.64 16.24 8.81
N GLN A 107 12.70 17.05 7.75
CA GLN A 107 13.44 18.30 7.72
C GLN A 107 12.91 19.33 8.71
N GLN A 108 11.61 19.54 8.79
CA GLN A 108 11.01 20.57 9.65
C GLN A 108 11.31 20.33 11.15
N GLU A 109 11.34 19.03 11.54
CA GLU A 109 11.74 18.68 12.89
C GLU A 109 13.24 18.83 13.10
N ALA A 110 14.05 18.48 12.10
CA ALA A 110 15.50 18.65 12.15
C ALA A 110 15.87 20.14 12.31
N ASP A 111 15.25 21.02 11.53
CA ASP A 111 15.49 22.47 11.61
C ASP A 111 15.14 23.04 12.99
N ILE A 112 14.07 22.54 13.64
CA ILE A 112 13.66 23.02 14.97
C ILE A 112 14.53 22.41 16.07
N LEU A 113 14.84 21.12 16.00
CA LEU A 113 15.46 20.36 17.10
C LEU A 113 16.98 20.44 17.07
N LEU A 114 17.63 20.60 15.90
CA LEU A 114 19.08 20.75 15.81
C LEU A 114 19.57 22.10 16.38
N HIS A 115 18.71 23.12 16.48
CA HIS A 115 19.02 24.38 17.16
C HIS A 115 18.84 24.29 18.70
N ARG A 116 18.37 23.17 19.23
CA ARG A 116 18.25 22.94 20.67
C ARG A 116 19.41 22.10 21.18
N PRO A 117 19.81 22.22 22.45
CA PRO A 117 20.87 21.41 23.04
C PRO A 117 20.38 19.96 23.29
N VAL A 118 20.04 19.27 22.20
CA VAL A 118 19.59 17.86 22.22
C VAL A 118 20.64 17.02 21.51
N ASP A 119 21.10 15.97 22.17
CA ASP A 119 22.03 15.03 21.55
C ASP A 119 21.34 14.36 20.32
N PRO A 120 21.93 14.48 19.11
CA PRO A 120 21.40 13.85 17.90
C PRO A 120 21.23 12.33 18.01
N ARG A 121 22.05 11.65 18.82
CA ARG A 121 21.90 10.22 19.08
C ARG A 121 20.65 9.92 19.91
N ALA A 122 20.39 10.71 20.96
CA ALA A 122 19.19 10.59 21.77
C ALA A 122 17.93 10.82 20.93
N LEU A 123 17.99 11.76 19.97
CA LEU A 123 16.92 12.03 19.00
C LEU A 123 16.63 10.81 18.11
N LEU A 124 17.68 10.20 17.54
CA LEU A 124 17.56 9.01 16.70
C LEU A 124 16.98 7.83 17.50
N TRP A 125 17.52 7.57 18.70
CA TRP A 125 17.03 6.49 19.55
C TRP A 125 15.57 6.67 19.96
N ALA A 126 15.14 7.89 20.28
CA ALA A 126 13.73 8.18 20.58
C ALA A 126 12.81 7.88 19.39
N LYS A 127 13.23 8.22 18.18
CA LYS A 127 12.47 7.93 16.94
C LYS A 127 12.41 6.43 16.64
N ILE A 128 13.54 5.73 16.77
CA ILE A 128 13.60 4.26 16.59
C ILE A 128 12.72 3.56 17.62
N ALA A 129 12.80 3.98 18.90
CA ALA A 129 11.98 3.40 19.96
C ALA A 129 10.46 3.52 19.68
N VAL A 130 10.03 4.64 19.10
CA VAL A 130 8.63 4.83 18.69
C VAL A 130 8.27 3.90 17.54
N LEU A 131 9.12 3.75 16.52
CA LEU A 131 8.87 2.82 15.41
C LEU A 131 8.76 1.38 15.92
N VAL A 132 9.70 0.93 16.74
CA VAL A 132 9.67 -0.41 17.35
C VAL A 132 8.43 -0.60 18.21
N GLN A 133 8.08 0.38 19.05
CA GLN A 133 6.90 0.28 19.90
C GLN A 133 5.61 0.12 19.10
N VAL A 134 5.43 0.89 18.04
CA VAL A 134 4.23 0.78 17.19
C VAL A 134 4.26 -0.51 16.39
N SER A 135 5.43 -0.94 15.92
CA SER A 135 5.61 -2.24 15.24
C SER A 135 5.18 -3.41 16.13
N LEU A 136 5.58 -3.41 17.40
CA LEU A 136 5.17 -4.43 18.38
C LEU A 136 3.67 -4.42 18.64
N TRP A 137 3.03 -3.26 18.72
CA TRP A 137 1.58 -3.19 18.88
C TRP A 137 0.83 -3.78 17.69
N LEU A 138 1.28 -3.48 16.46
CA LEU A 138 0.65 -4.00 15.26
C LEU A 138 0.90 -5.51 15.09
N ALA A 139 2.13 -5.97 15.32
CA ALA A 139 2.46 -7.39 15.30
C ALA A 139 1.65 -8.16 16.34
N GLY A 140 1.56 -7.65 17.58
CA GLY A 140 0.75 -8.25 18.64
C GLY A 140 -0.73 -8.33 18.29
N ALA A 141 -1.30 -7.25 17.72
CA ALA A 141 -2.70 -7.25 17.30
C ALA A 141 -2.97 -8.29 16.21
N PHE A 142 -2.06 -8.43 15.25
CA PHE A 142 -2.17 -9.42 14.17
C PHE A 142 -2.07 -10.85 14.69
N ASN A 143 -1.12 -11.13 15.58
CA ASN A 143 -0.83 -12.48 16.06
C ASN A 143 -1.71 -12.95 17.22
N LEU A 144 -2.62 -12.10 17.75
CA LEU A 144 -3.42 -12.42 18.93
C LEU A 144 -4.23 -13.72 18.77
N ALA A 145 -4.91 -13.89 17.64
CA ALA A 145 -5.65 -15.12 17.34
C ALA A 145 -4.72 -16.31 17.09
N GLY A 146 -3.59 -16.08 16.42
CA GLY A 146 -2.57 -17.07 16.12
C GLY A 146 -1.89 -17.62 17.37
N LEU A 147 -1.63 -16.77 18.37
CA LEU A 147 -1.11 -17.21 19.69
C LEU A 147 -1.98 -18.29 20.31
N VAL A 148 -3.30 -18.09 20.31
CA VAL A 148 -4.24 -19.08 20.85
C VAL A 148 -4.32 -20.30 19.94
N ALA A 149 -4.40 -20.10 18.63
CA ALA A 149 -4.50 -21.19 17.64
C ALA A 149 -3.32 -22.16 17.72
N GLY A 150 -2.10 -21.65 17.93
CA GLY A 150 -0.89 -22.46 17.97
C GLY A 150 -0.81 -23.43 19.16
N ALA A 151 -1.49 -23.11 20.26
CA ALA A 151 -1.60 -24.05 21.39
C ALA A 151 -2.41 -25.31 21.03
N PHE A 152 -3.27 -25.22 20.01
CA PHE A 152 -4.13 -26.30 19.51
C PHE A 152 -3.66 -26.87 18.16
N ALA A 153 -2.56 -26.36 17.62
CA ALA A 153 -1.94 -26.87 16.40
C ALA A 153 -1.35 -28.26 16.60
N GLU A 154 -1.16 -29.01 15.53
CA GLU A 154 -0.54 -30.34 15.58
C GLU A 154 0.92 -30.24 16.04
N GLY A 155 1.24 -30.92 17.11
CA GLY A 155 2.54 -30.84 17.82
C GLY A 155 2.68 -29.62 18.72
N GLY A 156 1.66 -28.75 18.78
CA GLY A 156 1.66 -27.56 19.63
C GLY A 156 1.28 -27.87 21.08
N GLY A 157 1.38 -26.83 21.91
CA GLY A 157 1.03 -26.87 23.32
C GLY A 157 1.09 -25.48 23.95
N TRP A 158 0.85 -25.37 25.25
CA TRP A 158 0.88 -24.07 25.94
C TRP A 158 2.24 -23.36 25.88
N LEU A 159 3.32 -24.10 25.62
CA LEU A 159 4.66 -23.53 25.40
C LEU A 159 4.72 -22.66 24.13
N TYR A 160 3.86 -22.92 23.17
CA TYR A 160 3.77 -22.10 21.95
C TYR A 160 3.53 -20.62 22.23
N LEU A 161 2.68 -20.28 23.21
CA LEU A 161 2.35 -18.89 23.51
C LEU A 161 3.59 -18.01 23.82
N PRO A 162 4.42 -18.35 24.82
CA PRO A 162 5.62 -17.55 25.10
C PRO A 162 6.66 -17.63 23.99
N VAL A 163 6.81 -18.76 23.32
CA VAL A 163 7.78 -18.92 22.24
C VAL A 163 7.39 -18.05 21.05
N HIS A 164 6.14 -18.14 20.59
CA HIS A 164 5.66 -17.31 19.47
C HIS A 164 5.63 -15.81 19.82
N ALA A 165 5.38 -15.46 21.07
CA ALA A 165 5.51 -14.05 21.50
C ALA A 165 6.96 -13.56 21.38
N CYS A 166 7.95 -14.40 21.70
CA CYS A 166 9.37 -14.08 21.54
C CYS A 166 9.78 -13.99 20.07
N SER A 167 9.37 -14.97 19.24
CA SER A 167 9.67 -14.96 17.80
C SER A 167 9.03 -13.78 17.07
N MET A 168 7.80 -13.40 17.43
CA MET A 168 7.11 -12.21 16.94
C MET A 168 7.87 -10.91 17.31
N VAL A 169 8.39 -10.80 18.54
CA VAL A 169 9.22 -9.64 18.94
C VAL A 169 10.49 -9.61 18.10
N LEU A 170 11.15 -10.74 17.93
CA LEU A 170 12.37 -10.85 17.13
C LEU A 170 12.11 -10.47 15.67
N GLU A 171 11.01 -10.92 15.09
CA GLU A 171 10.58 -10.55 13.74
C GLU A 171 10.28 -9.06 13.60
N ALA A 172 9.58 -8.46 14.57
CA ALA A 172 9.30 -7.02 14.56
C ALA A 172 10.60 -6.19 14.62
N LEU A 173 11.59 -6.64 15.40
CA LEU A 173 12.91 -6.03 15.44
C LEU A 173 13.67 -6.22 14.12
N PHE A 174 13.64 -7.44 13.55
CA PHE A 174 14.21 -7.72 12.23
C PHE A 174 13.63 -6.80 11.15
N CYS A 175 12.30 -6.71 11.08
CA CYS A 175 11.60 -5.90 10.10
C CYS A 175 11.95 -4.40 10.25
N THR A 176 11.88 -3.88 11.47
CA THR A 176 12.20 -2.47 11.75
C THR A 176 13.67 -2.18 11.49
N GLY A 177 14.57 -3.06 11.94
CA GLY A 177 16.02 -2.96 11.72
C GLY A 177 16.39 -3.00 10.24
N SER A 178 15.78 -3.92 9.47
CA SER A 178 16.01 -4.06 8.02
C SER A 178 15.59 -2.80 7.26
N VAL A 179 14.45 -2.23 7.60
CA VAL A 179 13.98 -0.98 6.98
C VAL A 179 14.89 0.18 7.34
N VAL A 180 15.25 0.35 8.61
CA VAL A 180 16.16 1.42 9.06
C VAL A 180 17.53 1.28 8.39
N LEU A 181 18.09 0.06 8.36
CA LEU A 181 19.35 -0.24 7.67
C LEU A 181 19.27 0.09 6.19
N GLY A 182 18.21 -0.34 5.52
CA GLY A 182 17.95 -0.03 4.11
C GLY A 182 17.97 1.47 3.84
N TYR A 183 17.28 2.26 4.67
CA TYR A 183 17.28 3.73 4.56
C TYR A 183 18.66 4.34 4.76
N GLN A 184 19.42 3.88 5.75
CA GLN A 184 20.77 4.38 6.03
C GLN A 184 21.75 4.05 4.88
N LEU A 185 21.69 2.82 4.34
CA LEU A 185 22.49 2.40 3.19
C LEU A 185 22.13 3.19 1.92
N CYS A 186 20.83 3.42 1.69
CA CYS A 186 20.38 4.24 0.58
C CYS A 186 20.88 5.67 0.66
N LEU A 187 20.83 6.29 1.84
CA LEU A 187 21.40 7.63 2.04
C LEU A 187 22.91 7.66 1.78
N ARG A 188 23.63 6.65 2.27
CA ARG A 188 25.08 6.56 2.13
C ARG A 188 25.53 6.37 0.67
N TRP A 189 24.86 5.52 -0.10
CA TRP A 189 25.28 5.15 -1.46
C TRP A 189 24.70 6.03 -2.56
N PHE A 190 23.46 6.47 -2.40
CA PHE A 190 22.70 7.12 -3.48
C PHE A 190 22.36 8.59 -3.18
N GLY A 191 22.54 9.02 -1.95
CA GLY A 191 22.13 10.35 -1.51
C GLY A 191 20.61 10.51 -1.49
N ARG A 192 20.18 11.71 -1.09
CA ARG A 192 18.78 12.02 -0.82
C ARG A 192 17.88 11.99 -2.07
N GLU A 193 18.37 12.53 -3.20
CA GLU A 193 17.56 12.65 -4.42
C GLU A 193 17.02 11.30 -4.91
N LYS A 194 17.76 10.22 -4.69
CA LYS A 194 17.40 8.87 -5.09
C LYS A 194 16.67 8.09 -3.99
N LEU A 195 16.79 8.52 -2.72
CA LEU A 195 16.17 7.84 -1.58
C LEU A 195 14.66 7.68 -1.78
N ASP A 196 14.00 8.71 -2.24
CA ASP A 196 12.55 8.74 -2.43
C ASP A 196 12.08 7.85 -3.58
N GLY A 197 12.86 7.80 -4.64
CA GLY A 197 12.61 6.87 -5.75
C GLY A 197 12.78 5.41 -5.29
N LEU A 198 13.80 5.15 -4.47
CA LEU A 198 14.07 3.83 -3.90
C LEU A 198 12.98 3.40 -2.92
N MET A 199 12.48 4.33 -2.08
CA MET A 199 11.33 4.08 -1.20
C MET A 199 10.09 3.66 -1.98
N THR A 200 9.76 4.41 -3.04
CA THR A 200 8.62 4.06 -3.91
C THR A 200 8.82 2.68 -4.52
N THR A 201 10.01 2.40 -5.02
CA THR A 201 10.35 1.10 -5.63
C THR A 201 10.24 -0.03 -4.61
N ALA A 202 10.74 0.16 -3.39
CA ALA A 202 10.63 -0.83 -2.31
C ALA A 202 9.16 -1.09 -1.91
N GLN A 203 8.35 -0.05 -1.80
CA GLN A 203 6.92 -0.18 -1.51
C GLN A 203 6.17 -0.91 -2.62
N VAL A 204 6.44 -0.57 -3.89
CA VAL A 204 5.88 -1.25 -5.06
C VAL A 204 6.29 -2.73 -5.05
N PHE A 205 7.57 -3.01 -4.83
CA PHE A 205 8.09 -4.38 -4.79
C PHE A 205 7.47 -5.20 -3.65
N MET A 206 7.35 -4.60 -2.45
CA MET A 206 6.69 -5.23 -1.32
C MET A 206 5.21 -5.51 -1.61
N ALA A 207 4.49 -4.56 -2.19
CA ALA A 207 3.09 -4.74 -2.56
C ALA A 207 2.90 -5.86 -3.60
N ILE A 208 3.82 -5.97 -4.57
CA ILE A 208 3.86 -7.08 -5.53
C ILE A 208 4.15 -8.40 -4.82
N ALA A 209 5.15 -8.44 -3.96
CA ALA A 209 5.54 -9.64 -3.22
C ALA A 209 4.40 -10.19 -2.34
N VAL A 210 3.60 -9.29 -1.74
CA VAL A 210 2.40 -9.65 -0.97
C VAL A 210 1.38 -10.38 -1.81
N VAL A 211 1.00 -9.80 -2.95
CA VAL A 211 -0.01 -10.40 -3.82
C VAL A 211 0.51 -11.67 -4.46
N ALA A 212 1.76 -11.66 -4.93
CA ALA A 212 2.42 -12.85 -5.48
C ALA A 212 2.55 -13.96 -4.43
N GLY A 213 3.01 -13.64 -3.24
CA GLY A 213 3.12 -14.58 -2.13
C GLY A 213 1.77 -15.19 -1.76
N GLY A 214 0.72 -14.39 -1.65
CA GLY A 214 -0.64 -14.85 -1.40
C GLY A 214 -1.18 -15.81 -2.46
N GLN A 215 -0.66 -15.77 -3.68
CA GLN A 215 -1.04 -16.70 -4.75
C GLN A 215 -0.11 -17.92 -4.87
N ILE A 216 1.19 -17.74 -4.64
CA ILE A 216 2.21 -18.76 -4.82
C ILE A 216 2.28 -19.69 -3.60
N VAL A 217 2.27 -19.13 -2.38
CA VAL A 217 2.47 -19.90 -1.15
C VAL A 217 1.42 -21.03 -0.98
N PRO A 218 0.09 -20.80 -1.13
CA PRO A 218 -0.89 -21.88 -1.01
C PRO A 218 -0.68 -23.02 -2.01
N ARG A 219 -0.14 -22.70 -3.20
CA ARG A 219 0.15 -23.73 -4.21
C ARG A 219 1.38 -24.54 -3.89
N LEU A 220 2.44 -23.88 -3.44
CA LEU A 220 3.63 -24.57 -2.96
C LEU A 220 3.28 -25.48 -1.79
N MET A 221 2.46 -24.98 -0.85
CA MET A 221 1.97 -25.80 0.26
C MET A 221 1.13 -26.98 -0.23
N GLY A 222 0.26 -26.79 -1.22
CA GLY A 222 -0.55 -27.86 -1.79
C GLY A 222 0.25 -28.94 -2.55
N GLN A 223 1.47 -28.64 -3.01
CA GLN A 223 2.35 -29.61 -3.66
C GLN A 223 2.97 -30.62 -2.67
N PHE A 224 3.12 -30.22 -1.40
CA PHE A 224 3.74 -31.06 -0.39
C PHE A 224 2.77 -32.11 0.19
N GLY A 225 1.46 -32.04 -0.08
CA GLY A 225 0.45 -32.98 0.43
C GLY A 225 0.41 -33.10 1.96
N ASP A 226 1.59 -33.12 2.58
CA ASP A 226 1.83 -33.10 4.02
C ASP A 226 2.66 -31.89 4.40
N LEU A 227 2.04 -30.93 5.08
CA LEU A 227 2.67 -29.68 5.49
C LEU A 227 3.75 -29.86 6.58
N SER A 228 3.78 -31.03 7.24
CA SER A 228 4.82 -31.34 8.23
C SER A 228 6.22 -31.43 7.61
N LYS A 229 6.28 -31.75 6.31
CA LYS A 229 7.53 -31.88 5.56
C LYS A 229 8.11 -30.57 5.02
N LEU A 230 7.37 -29.47 5.13
CA LEU A 230 7.83 -28.17 4.61
C LEU A 230 9.17 -27.75 5.18
N ALA A 231 9.37 -27.93 6.49
CA ALA A 231 10.62 -27.54 7.15
C ALA A 231 11.82 -28.41 6.71
N THR A 232 11.59 -29.69 6.34
CA THR A 232 12.65 -30.66 6.06
C THR A 232 12.99 -30.78 4.58
N GLU A 233 11.99 -30.69 3.69
CA GLU A 233 12.18 -30.95 2.25
C GLU A 233 12.33 -29.70 1.40
N ALA A 234 11.87 -28.53 1.87
CA ALA A 234 11.84 -27.30 1.10
C ALA A 234 13.08 -26.41 1.35
N TRP A 235 14.20 -26.68 0.66
CA TRP A 235 15.45 -25.91 0.81
C TRP A 235 15.27 -24.40 0.61
N TRP A 236 14.29 -23.95 -0.18
CA TRP A 236 14.00 -22.53 -0.43
C TRP A 236 13.44 -21.81 0.80
N MET A 237 13.05 -22.52 1.87
CA MET A 237 12.66 -21.92 3.15
C MET A 237 13.80 -21.12 3.78
N PHE A 238 15.06 -21.50 3.54
CA PHE A 238 16.21 -20.72 4.01
C PHE A 238 16.31 -19.33 3.39
N LEU A 239 15.67 -19.10 2.24
CA LEU A 239 15.62 -17.79 1.57
C LEU A 239 14.48 -16.91 2.09
N LEU A 240 13.54 -17.45 2.82
CA LEU A 240 12.35 -16.76 3.29
C LEU A 240 12.49 -16.35 4.77
N PRO A 241 12.62 -15.05 5.09
CA PRO A 241 12.71 -14.59 6.48
C PRO A 241 11.58 -15.07 7.40
N PRO A 242 10.30 -15.17 6.97
CA PRO A 242 9.25 -15.72 7.81
C PRO A 242 9.51 -17.17 8.26
N ALA A 243 10.16 -17.97 7.41
CA ALA A 243 10.46 -19.36 7.74
C ALA A 243 11.52 -19.48 8.86
N TRP A 244 12.40 -18.49 9.02
CA TRP A 244 13.37 -18.45 10.10
C TRP A 244 12.71 -18.35 11.48
N PHE A 245 11.69 -17.50 11.58
CA PHE A 245 10.93 -17.30 12.82
C PHE A 245 9.93 -18.44 13.06
N ALA A 246 9.34 -19.01 11.98
CA ALA A 246 8.55 -20.22 12.07
C ALA A 246 9.38 -21.42 12.51
N GLY A 247 10.64 -21.51 12.05
CA GLY A 247 11.60 -22.50 12.53
C GLY A 247 11.89 -22.36 14.02
N LEU A 248 11.95 -21.14 14.56
CA LEU A 248 12.12 -20.91 15.99
C LEU A 248 10.93 -21.43 16.81
N ASP A 249 9.71 -21.17 16.32
CA ASP A 249 8.49 -21.65 16.96
C ASP A 249 8.42 -23.19 16.95
N ASP A 250 8.72 -23.81 15.79
CA ASP A 250 8.69 -25.25 15.64
C ASP A 250 9.82 -25.94 16.43
N ALA A 251 11.01 -25.37 16.46
CA ALA A 251 12.15 -25.91 17.19
C ALA A 251 11.90 -25.95 18.70
N LEU A 252 11.24 -24.92 19.26
CA LEU A 252 11.04 -24.80 20.71
C LEU A 252 9.67 -25.28 21.20
N ALA A 253 8.64 -25.19 20.37
CA ALA A 253 7.26 -25.49 20.78
C ALA A 253 6.51 -26.45 19.83
N GLY A 254 7.17 -26.94 18.78
CA GLY A 254 6.62 -27.86 17.80
C GLY A 254 7.34 -29.24 17.81
N GLN A 255 7.51 -29.80 16.63
CA GLN A 255 8.17 -31.13 16.47
C GLN A 255 9.70 -31.07 16.54
N GLY A 256 10.30 -29.87 16.40
CA GLY A 256 11.72 -29.64 16.61
C GLY A 256 12.64 -30.32 15.59
N ALA A 257 12.27 -30.37 14.30
CA ALA A 257 13.11 -30.91 13.25
C ALA A 257 14.50 -30.25 13.21
N ALA A 258 15.54 -30.94 12.77
CA ALA A 258 16.91 -30.39 12.67
C ALA A 258 16.95 -29.11 11.81
N SER A 259 16.24 -29.11 10.67
CA SER A 259 16.10 -27.94 9.79
C SER A 259 15.41 -26.75 10.48
N SER A 260 14.49 -27.00 11.41
CA SER A 260 13.84 -25.94 12.19
C SER A 260 14.84 -25.22 13.11
N TRP A 261 15.79 -25.94 13.70
CA TRP A 261 16.89 -25.36 14.48
C TRP A 261 17.86 -24.54 13.62
N GLU A 262 18.18 -25.03 12.41
CA GLU A 262 19.02 -24.30 11.46
C GLU A 262 18.37 -22.98 11.02
N LEU A 263 17.07 -23.02 10.69
CA LEU A 263 16.29 -21.83 10.35
C LEU A 263 16.23 -20.84 11.52
N ALA A 264 15.97 -21.33 12.73
CA ALA A 264 15.96 -20.51 13.96
C ALA A 264 17.30 -19.82 14.19
N GLY A 265 18.41 -20.58 14.09
CA GLY A 265 19.76 -20.06 14.23
C GLY A 265 20.09 -18.98 13.21
N LEU A 266 19.70 -19.19 11.94
CA LEU A 266 19.83 -18.21 10.87
C LEU A 266 19.02 -16.92 11.17
N GLY A 267 17.76 -17.06 11.60
CA GLY A 267 16.90 -15.94 11.94
C GLY A 267 17.47 -15.06 13.07
N VAL A 268 17.93 -15.69 14.16
CA VAL A 268 18.56 -14.99 15.28
C VAL A 268 19.85 -14.30 14.85
N ALA A 269 20.73 -15.02 14.13
CA ALA A 269 22.02 -14.48 13.70
C ALA A 269 21.85 -13.28 12.74
N VAL A 270 20.99 -13.43 11.72
CA VAL A 270 20.75 -12.35 10.76
C VAL A 270 20.09 -11.15 11.43
N THR A 271 19.13 -11.37 12.34
CA THR A 271 18.52 -10.28 13.11
C THR A 271 19.54 -9.55 13.95
N ALA A 272 20.40 -10.27 14.67
CA ALA A 272 21.48 -9.66 15.48
C ALA A 272 22.44 -8.82 14.63
N VAL A 273 22.84 -9.32 13.47
CA VAL A 273 23.72 -8.58 12.53
C VAL A 273 23.02 -7.32 12.01
N ILE A 274 21.74 -7.40 11.62
CA ILE A 274 20.99 -6.24 11.13
C ILE A 274 20.85 -5.18 12.23
N LEU A 275 20.49 -5.59 13.45
CA LEU A 275 20.37 -4.66 14.57
C LEU A 275 21.71 -4.01 14.92
N TRP A 276 22.80 -4.78 14.92
CA TRP A 276 24.15 -4.25 15.14
C TRP A 276 24.57 -3.24 14.07
N LEU A 277 24.29 -3.53 12.80
CA LEU A 277 24.60 -2.61 11.69
C LEU A 277 23.71 -1.35 11.75
N ALA A 278 22.40 -1.52 11.87
CA ALA A 278 21.43 -0.42 11.81
C ALA A 278 21.56 0.53 13.00
N PHE A 279 21.72 -0.02 14.20
CA PHE A 279 21.68 0.77 15.44
C PHE A 279 23.06 1.03 16.05
N GLY A 280 24.06 0.23 15.70
CA GLY A 280 25.43 0.41 16.19
C GLY A 280 26.26 1.28 15.24
N ARG A 281 26.65 0.71 14.10
CA ARG A 281 27.68 1.30 13.23
C ARG A 281 27.19 2.47 12.39
N LEU A 282 25.99 2.38 11.82
CA LEU A 282 25.45 3.40 10.92
C LEU A 282 24.68 4.52 11.63
N ALA A 283 24.39 4.39 12.92
CA ALA A 283 23.76 5.45 13.70
C ALA A 283 24.61 6.75 13.73
N ASN A 284 25.93 6.64 13.62
CA ASN A 284 26.83 7.79 13.58
C ASN A 284 26.70 8.59 12.26
N ASP A 285 26.42 7.92 11.15
CA ASP A 285 26.27 8.54 9.83
C ASP A 285 24.93 9.28 9.69
N TYR A 286 23.97 9.00 10.58
CA TYR A 286 22.65 9.64 10.58
C TYR A 286 22.71 11.15 10.79
N VAL A 287 23.60 11.60 11.70
CA VAL A 287 23.76 13.03 12.01
C VAL A 287 24.31 13.79 10.80
N ALA A 288 25.34 13.21 10.15
CA ALA A 288 25.89 13.77 8.91
C ALA A 288 24.84 13.81 7.79
N GLY A 289 24.00 12.78 7.72
CA GLY A 289 22.88 12.72 6.79
C GLY A 289 21.83 13.81 7.04
N LEU A 290 21.48 14.10 8.29
CA LEU A 290 20.56 15.17 8.65
C LEU A 290 21.12 16.57 8.32
N GLN A 291 22.40 16.82 8.57
CA GLN A 291 23.05 18.08 8.25
C GLN A 291 23.11 18.31 6.73
N ALA A 292 23.44 17.29 5.96
CA ALA A 292 23.39 17.33 4.49
C ALA A 292 21.98 17.59 3.92
N LEU A 293 20.92 17.33 4.71
CA LEU A 293 19.54 17.66 4.34
C LEU A 293 19.27 19.17 4.35
N GLY A 294 19.91 19.92 5.25
CA GLY A 294 19.79 21.40 5.34
C GLY A 294 20.54 22.15 4.23
N GLU A 295 21.62 21.54 3.69
CA GLU A 295 22.50 22.17 2.70
C GLU A 295 22.06 21.94 1.23
N SER A 296 21.02 21.13 1.00
CA SER A 296 20.54 20.86 -0.35
C SER A 296 19.86 22.09 -0.96
N GLY A 297 20.56 22.78 -1.83
CA GLY A 297 20.07 23.90 -2.61
C GLY A 297 18.88 23.54 -3.53
N PRO A 298 18.20 24.53 -4.14
CA PRO A 298 17.03 24.31 -4.95
C PRO A 298 17.33 23.33 -6.11
N ALA A 299 16.41 22.37 -6.30
CA ALA A 299 16.54 21.34 -7.31
C ALA A 299 16.83 21.96 -8.70
N LYS A 300 17.86 21.45 -9.38
CA LYS A 300 18.20 21.87 -10.74
C LYS A 300 16.97 21.79 -11.65
N PRO A 301 16.67 22.84 -12.44
CA PRO A 301 15.51 22.83 -13.32
C PRO A 301 15.62 21.67 -14.31
N ALA A 302 14.57 20.84 -14.33
CA ALA A 302 14.51 19.67 -15.20
C ALA A 302 14.65 20.07 -16.67
N ALA A 303 15.54 19.38 -17.38
CA ALA A 303 15.91 19.69 -18.76
C ALA A 303 14.71 19.86 -19.70
N ARG A 304 14.69 20.96 -20.45
CA ARG A 304 13.66 21.35 -21.45
C ARG A 304 13.40 20.30 -22.55
N SER A 305 14.25 19.29 -22.69
CA SER A 305 14.14 18.33 -23.78
C SER A 305 12.91 17.39 -23.70
N ARG A 306 12.48 17.00 -22.49
CA ARG A 306 11.29 16.13 -22.31
C ARG A 306 9.94 16.79 -22.64
N GLN A 307 9.88 18.11 -22.65
CA GLN A 307 8.65 18.83 -22.96
C GLN A 307 8.27 18.74 -24.45
N ARG A 308 9.24 18.52 -25.33
CA ARG A 308 9.03 18.35 -26.78
C ARG A 308 8.30 17.06 -27.13
N TRP A 309 8.58 15.95 -26.45
CA TRP A 309 7.93 14.64 -26.70
C TRP A 309 6.44 14.64 -26.40
N LEU A 310 6.02 15.26 -25.29
CA LEU A 310 4.60 15.41 -24.98
C LEU A 310 3.86 16.25 -26.04
N GLY A 311 4.49 17.29 -26.55
CA GLY A 311 3.94 18.09 -27.64
C GLY A 311 3.74 17.30 -28.92
N LEU A 312 4.69 16.45 -29.28
CA LEU A 312 4.60 15.56 -30.45
C LEU A 312 3.49 14.52 -30.32
N ILE A 313 3.37 13.87 -29.15
CA ILE A 313 2.32 12.88 -28.89
C ILE A 313 0.93 13.53 -28.96
N ILE A 314 0.75 14.71 -28.37
CA ILE A 314 -0.52 15.43 -28.38
C ILE A 314 -0.89 15.93 -29.80
N GLY A 315 0.12 16.14 -30.66
CA GLY A 315 -0.07 16.53 -32.07
C GLY A 315 -0.55 15.41 -32.99
N LEU A 316 -0.55 14.15 -32.54
CA LEU A 316 -1.05 13.02 -33.34
C LEU A 316 -2.56 13.17 -33.62
N PRO A 317 -3.03 12.90 -34.86
CA PRO A 317 -4.42 13.14 -35.26
C PRO A 317 -5.48 12.60 -34.31
N PRO A 318 -5.43 11.36 -33.81
CA PRO A 318 -6.46 10.83 -32.91
C PRO A 318 -6.50 11.57 -31.56
N LEU A 319 -5.34 11.93 -31.01
CA LEU A 319 -5.24 12.64 -29.73
C LEU A 319 -5.62 14.11 -29.84
N CYS A 320 -5.25 14.77 -30.92
CA CYS A 320 -5.63 16.16 -31.20
C CYS A 320 -7.15 16.30 -31.30
N TRP A 321 -7.83 15.36 -31.98
CA TRP A 321 -9.27 15.33 -32.06
C TRP A 321 -9.95 15.02 -30.70
N TRP A 322 -9.41 14.09 -29.93
CA TRP A 322 -9.91 13.72 -28.60
C TRP A 322 -9.72 14.85 -27.57
N LEU A 323 -8.67 15.70 -27.73
CA LEU A 323 -8.33 16.83 -26.87
C LEU A 323 -8.73 18.19 -27.48
N ARG A 324 -9.83 18.27 -28.24
CA ARG A 324 -10.28 19.51 -28.89
C ARG A 324 -10.57 20.64 -27.91
N ASN A 325 -11.15 20.33 -26.74
CA ASN A 325 -11.41 21.33 -25.72
C ASN A 325 -10.09 21.81 -25.09
N PRO A 326 -9.73 23.10 -25.19
CA PRO A 326 -8.46 23.64 -24.71
C PRO A 326 -8.27 23.46 -23.21
N LEU A 327 -9.35 23.55 -22.42
CA LEU A 327 -9.33 23.35 -20.98
C LEU A 327 -9.04 21.88 -20.62
N SER A 328 -9.70 20.93 -21.26
CA SER A 328 -9.41 19.52 -21.08
C SER A 328 -8.00 19.17 -21.53
N ARG A 329 -7.46 19.82 -22.58
CA ARG A 329 -6.08 19.66 -23.04
C ARG A 329 -5.07 20.17 -22.00
N ALA A 330 -5.31 21.34 -21.42
CA ALA A 330 -4.46 21.90 -20.37
C ALA A 330 -4.46 21.00 -19.11
N SER A 331 -5.65 20.54 -18.67
CA SER A 331 -5.77 19.60 -17.55
C SER A 331 -5.12 18.26 -17.84
N PHE A 332 -5.20 17.75 -19.06
CA PHE A 332 -4.50 16.56 -19.51
C PHE A 332 -2.98 16.71 -19.36
N GLN A 333 -2.41 17.80 -19.88
CA GLN A 333 -0.97 18.08 -19.81
C GLN A 333 -0.49 18.22 -18.37
N LEU A 334 -1.26 18.92 -17.53
CA LEU A 334 -0.99 19.08 -16.11
C LEU A 334 -0.96 17.70 -15.42
N THR A 335 -1.98 16.88 -15.63
CA THR A 335 -2.09 15.56 -15.01
C THR A 335 -0.98 14.61 -15.45
N VAL A 336 -0.63 14.61 -16.74
CA VAL A 336 0.52 13.85 -17.25
C VAL A 336 1.82 14.29 -16.59
N ALA A 337 2.03 15.62 -16.45
CA ALA A 337 3.20 16.14 -15.77
C ALA A 337 3.27 15.69 -14.29
N TYR A 338 2.16 15.71 -13.57
CA TYR A 338 2.08 15.23 -12.18
C TYR A 338 2.33 13.72 -12.09
N LEU A 339 1.68 12.90 -12.90
CA LEU A 339 1.87 11.45 -12.90
C LEU A 339 3.32 11.04 -13.20
N LEU A 340 4.00 11.73 -14.13
CA LEU A 340 5.33 11.35 -14.57
C LEU A 340 6.47 12.03 -13.80
N ARG A 341 6.23 13.20 -13.18
CA ARG A 341 7.29 14.02 -12.58
C ARG A 341 7.12 14.23 -11.08
N ASP A 342 5.88 14.38 -10.62
CA ASP A 342 5.63 14.68 -9.23
C ASP A 342 5.92 13.46 -8.35
N ARG A 343 6.75 13.66 -7.33
CA ARG A 343 7.21 12.63 -6.42
C ARG A 343 6.08 12.12 -5.53
N ASP A 344 5.32 13.04 -4.95
CA ASP A 344 4.26 12.69 -4.00
C ASP A 344 3.13 11.93 -4.68
N MET A 345 2.86 12.31 -5.94
CA MET A 345 1.91 11.59 -6.77
C MET A 345 2.38 10.16 -7.05
N LYS A 346 3.67 9.97 -7.39
CA LYS A 346 4.25 8.65 -7.62
C LYS A 346 4.18 7.76 -6.37
N LEU A 347 4.60 8.28 -5.22
CA LEU A 347 4.58 7.58 -3.93
C LEU A 347 3.17 7.15 -3.52
N ARG A 348 2.15 7.85 -3.98
CA ARG A 348 0.75 7.62 -3.62
C ARG A 348 0.02 6.71 -4.60
N VAL A 349 0.25 6.89 -5.89
CA VAL A 349 -0.47 6.19 -6.96
C VAL A 349 0.16 4.82 -7.24
N TYR A 350 1.47 4.75 -7.45
CA TYR A 350 2.12 3.53 -7.93
C TYR A 350 2.11 2.35 -6.95
N PRO A 351 2.38 2.52 -5.64
CA PRO A 351 2.27 1.40 -4.70
C PRO A 351 0.84 0.85 -4.58
N GLY A 352 -0.16 1.72 -4.71
CA GLY A 352 -1.57 1.29 -4.72
C GLY A 352 -1.98 0.57 -5.99
N LEU A 353 -1.35 0.87 -7.14
CA LEU A 353 -1.62 0.21 -8.41
C LEU A 353 -0.85 -1.11 -8.57
N ALA A 354 0.31 -1.25 -7.94
CA ALA A 354 1.17 -2.41 -8.11
C ALA A 354 0.46 -3.76 -7.84
N PRO A 355 -0.32 -3.95 -6.75
CA PRO A 355 -1.09 -5.17 -6.54
C PRO A 355 -2.11 -5.44 -7.66
N MET A 356 -2.67 -4.37 -8.24
CA MET A 356 -3.68 -4.49 -9.29
C MET A 356 -3.10 -4.95 -10.63
N LEU A 357 -1.78 -4.80 -10.83
CA LEU A 357 -1.08 -5.30 -12.01
C LEU A 357 -0.77 -6.78 -11.90
N VAL A 358 -0.49 -7.24 -10.70
CA VAL A 358 -0.05 -8.62 -10.45
C VAL A 358 -1.22 -9.60 -10.50
N MET A 359 -2.39 -9.21 -10.01
CA MET A 359 -3.56 -10.09 -9.96
C MET A 359 -4.03 -10.60 -11.34
N PRO A 360 -4.18 -9.75 -12.38
CA PRO A 360 -4.51 -10.22 -13.73
C PRO A 360 -3.49 -11.21 -14.29
N PHE A 361 -2.19 -10.98 -14.05
CA PHE A 361 -1.15 -11.91 -14.46
C PHE A 361 -1.35 -13.30 -13.85
N PHE A 362 -1.61 -13.38 -12.54
CA PHE A 362 -1.85 -14.67 -11.88
C PHE A 362 -3.11 -15.36 -12.37
N MET A 363 -4.16 -14.61 -12.67
CA MET A 363 -5.40 -15.19 -13.22
C MET A 363 -5.18 -15.80 -14.60
N LEU A 364 -4.43 -15.12 -15.47
CA LEU A 364 -4.04 -15.65 -16.78
C LEU A 364 -3.17 -16.90 -16.64
N TRP A 365 -2.18 -16.85 -15.76
CA TRP A 365 -1.29 -17.98 -15.52
C TRP A 365 -2.02 -19.20 -14.95
N GLN A 366 -3.00 -18.98 -14.07
CA GLN A 366 -3.86 -20.05 -13.56
C GLN A 366 -4.67 -20.72 -14.65
N GLY A 367 -5.27 -19.94 -15.52
CA GLY A 367 -6.02 -20.46 -16.66
C GLY A 367 -5.15 -21.37 -17.53
N HIS A 368 -3.93 -20.93 -17.85
CA HIS A 368 -2.98 -21.71 -18.66
C HIS A 368 -2.54 -23.02 -17.97
N ALA A 369 -2.23 -22.98 -16.68
CA ALA A 369 -1.80 -24.16 -15.92
C ALA A 369 -2.88 -25.25 -15.86
N ILE A 370 -4.17 -24.89 -15.78
CA ILE A 370 -5.29 -25.82 -15.80
C ILE A 370 -5.38 -26.55 -17.16
N HIS A 371 -5.16 -25.84 -18.26
CA HIS A 371 -5.15 -26.42 -19.60
C HIS A 371 -3.95 -27.35 -19.84
N ALA A 372 -2.75 -26.97 -19.37
CA ALA A 372 -1.52 -27.74 -19.59
C ALA A 372 -1.48 -29.08 -18.87
N HIS A 373 -2.17 -29.24 -17.73
CA HIS A 373 -2.13 -30.46 -16.90
C HIS A 373 -3.27 -31.47 -17.18
N GLY A 374 -4.04 -31.29 -18.26
CA GLY A 374 -4.95 -32.33 -18.77
C GLY A 374 -6.03 -32.83 -17.80
N ARG A 375 -6.40 -32.06 -16.79
CA ARG A 375 -7.53 -32.41 -15.91
C ARG A 375 -8.84 -32.25 -16.69
N HIS A 376 -9.25 -33.32 -17.33
CA HIS A 376 -10.46 -33.46 -18.14
C HIS A 376 -11.78 -33.37 -17.34
N GLY A 377 -11.91 -32.45 -16.40
CA GLY A 377 -13.14 -32.29 -15.60
C GLY A 377 -13.64 -30.88 -15.40
N GLY A 378 -12.90 -29.86 -15.86
CA GLY A 378 -13.26 -28.43 -15.71
C GLY A 378 -12.80 -27.59 -16.89
N GLY A 379 -12.77 -28.18 -18.07
CA GLY A 379 -12.04 -27.78 -19.26
C GLY A 379 -12.15 -26.29 -19.64
N ALA A 380 -12.85 -25.90 -20.64
CA ALA A 380 -12.90 -24.54 -21.23
C ALA A 380 -13.38 -23.42 -20.28
N GLU A 381 -14.10 -23.75 -19.21
CA GLU A 381 -14.72 -22.76 -18.31
C GLU A 381 -13.73 -22.00 -17.42
N GLY A 382 -12.70 -22.68 -16.89
CA GLY A 382 -11.73 -22.05 -15.98
C GLY A 382 -10.78 -21.05 -16.64
N GLY A 383 -10.36 -21.33 -17.88
CA GLY A 383 -9.45 -20.46 -18.63
C GLY A 383 -10.13 -19.19 -19.13
N GLY A 384 -11.36 -19.31 -19.60
CA GLY A 384 -12.15 -18.18 -20.05
C GLY A 384 -12.44 -17.16 -18.96
N PHE A 385 -12.77 -17.64 -17.76
CA PHE A 385 -12.99 -16.78 -16.60
C PHE A 385 -11.75 -15.97 -16.23
N GLY A 386 -10.57 -16.61 -16.22
CA GLY A 386 -9.32 -15.92 -15.88
C GLY A 386 -9.00 -14.75 -16.81
N ILE A 387 -9.22 -14.93 -18.12
CA ILE A 387 -9.02 -13.88 -19.13
C ILE A 387 -10.06 -12.76 -18.97
N ALA A 388 -11.35 -13.10 -18.86
CA ALA A 388 -12.43 -12.13 -18.68
C ALA A 388 -12.25 -11.32 -17.38
N PHE A 389 -11.86 -11.98 -16.29
CA PHE A 389 -11.59 -11.33 -15.01
C PHE A 389 -10.36 -10.39 -15.09
N ALA A 390 -9.29 -10.81 -15.76
CA ALA A 390 -8.12 -9.96 -15.97
C ALA A 390 -8.52 -8.64 -16.66
N GLY A 391 -9.34 -8.69 -17.70
CA GLY A 391 -9.88 -7.52 -18.39
C GLY A 391 -10.72 -6.62 -17.47
N ALA A 392 -11.69 -7.20 -16.76
CA ALA A 392 -12.61 -6.48 -15.88
C ALA A 392 -11.88 -5.86 -14.66
N TYR A 393 -10.85 -6.54 -14.15
CA TYR A 393 -10.05 -6.07 -13.02
C TYR A 393 -9.21 -4.82 -13.37
N LEU A 394 -8.78 -4.68 -14.64
CA LEU A 394 -8.07 -3.49 -15.10
C LEU A 394 -8.88 -2.19 -14.91
N GLY A 395 -10.21 -2.28 -14.86
CA GLY A 395 -11.08 -1.14 -14.60
C GLY A 395 -10.88 -0.49 -13.21
N LEU A 396 -10.38 -1.23 -12.23
CA LEU A 396 -10.04 -0.69 -10.90
C LEU A 396 -8.89 0.31 -10.96
N ILE A 397 -7.98 0.18 -11.92
CA ILE A 397 -6.80 1.05 -12.07
C ILE A 397 -7.18 2.51 -12.29
N PRO A 398 -7.98 2.87 -13.31
CA PRO A 398 -8.36 4.26 -13.52
C PRO A 398 -9.24 4.80 -12.38
N MET A 399 -10.07 3.97 -11.76
CA MET A 399 -10.85 4.38 -10.60
C MET A 399 -9.95 4.76 -9.42
N LEU A 400 -8.95 3.94 -9.10
CA LEU A 400 -8.00 4.23 -8.03
C LEU A 400 -7.15 5.46 -8.37
N ALA A 401 -6.57 5.52 -9.56
CA ALA A 401 -5.74 6.63 -9.99
C ALA A 401 -6.51 7.96 -9.94
N MET A 402 -7.73 8.01 -10.47
CA MET A 402 -8.58 9.21 -10.42
C MET A 402 -8.96 9.61 -9.00
N SER A 403 -9.17 8.63 -8.10
CA SER A 403 -9.43 8.93 -6.68
C SER A 403 -8.20 9.47 -5.96
N MET A 404 -6.97 9.15 -6.41
CA MET A 404 -5.73 9.63 -5.82
C MET A 404 -5.29 11.00 -6.37
N ILE A 405 -5.56 11.28 -7.65
CA ILE A 405 -5.22 12.57 -8.29
C ILE A 405 -5.96 13.75 -7.65
N GLN A 406 -7.04 13.54 -6.93
CA GLN A 406 -7.76 14.60 -6.21
C GLN A 406 -6.91 15.23 -5.09
N TYR A 407 -5.90 14.53 -4.58
CA TYR A 407 -5.11 14.95 -3.42
C TYR A 407 -3.75 15.54 -3.83
N SER A 408 -3.37 16.65 -3.20
CA SER A 408 -2.07 17.30 -3.41
C SER A 408 -1.55 17.91 -2.10
N GLN A 409 -0.22 18.00 -1.95
CA GLN A 409 0.39 18.80 -0.88
C GLN A 409 0.12 20.30 -1.09
N HIS A 410 0.02 20.72 -2.35
CA HIS A 410 -0.26 22.09 -2.77
C HIS A 410 -1.72 22.30 -3.17
N TRP A 411 -2.66 21.68 -2.45
CA TRP A 411 -4.08 21.70 -2.76
C TRP A 411 -4.68 23.11 -2.85
N GLN A 412 -4.11 24.09 -2.12
CA GLN A 412 -4.51 25.50 -2.17
C GLN A 412 -4.28 26.13 -3.56
N ALA A 413 -3.30 25.63 -4.33
CA ALA A 413 -3.08 26.10 -5.70
C ALA A 413 -4.27 25.77 -6.63
N ALA A 414 -5.15 24.87 -6.25
CA ALA A 414 -6.36 24.56 -7.01
C ALA A 414 -7.39 25.70 -6.97
N ASP A 415 -7.28 26.66 -6.06
CA ASP A 415 -8.12 27.86 -6.04
C ASP A 415 -7.91 28.73 -7.30
N LEU A 416 -6.75 28.61 -7.96
CA LEU A 416 -6.52 29.20 -9.28
C LEU A 416 -7.50 28.69 -10.35
N PHE A 417 -7.97 27.44 -10.24
CA PHE A 417 -9.00 26.94 -11.17
C PHE A 417 -10.35 27.60 -10.96
N ARG A 418 -10.63 28.06 -9.73
CA ARG A 418 -11.89 28.74 -9.38
C ARG A 418 -11.87 30.21 -9.78
N SER A 419 -10.68 30.84 -9.81
CA SER A 419 -10.53 32.25 -10.27
C SER A 419 -10.68 32.39 -11.78
N ALA A 420 -10.55 31.30 -12.53
CA ALA A 420 -10.79 31.27 -13.97
C ALA A 420 -12.30 31.27 -14.28
N PRO A 421 -12.76 31.89 -15.38
CA PRO A 421 -14.17 31.96 -15.76
C PRO A 421 -14.67 30.63 -16.32
N LEU A 422 -14.75 29.60 -15.46
CA LEU A 422 -15.14 28.24 -15.81
C LEU A 422 -16.52 27.93 -15.23
N ALA A 423 -17.41 27.40 -16.05
CA ALA A 423 -18.77 27.04 -15.64
C ALA A 423 -18.81 25.93 -14.57
N GLY A 424 -17.77 25.07 -14.50
CA GLY A 424 -17.68 23.98 -13.54
C GLY A 424 -16.39 23.16 -13.70
N PRO A 425 -16.12 22.19 -12.79
CA PRO A 425 -14.90 21.40 -12.78
C PRO A 425 -14.90 20.27 -13.82
N GLY A 426 -16.02 19.98 -14.49
CA GLY A 426 -16.18 18.80 -15.36
C GLY A 426 -15.13 18.70 -16.46
N ALA A 427 -14.80 19.81 -17.15
CA ALA A 427 -13.79 19.82 -18.20
C ALA A 427 -12.37 19.50 -17.68
N LEU A 428 -12.03 19.96 -16.46
CA LEU A 428 -10.78 19.63 -15.79
C LEU A 428 -10.72 18.13 -15.45
N TYR A 429 -11.82 17.58 -14.92
CA TYR A 429 -11.92 16.16 -14.60
C TYR A 429 -11.75 15.28 -15.85
N HIS A 430 -12.40 15.64 -16.96
CA HIS A 430 -12.29 14.90 -18.21
C HIS A 430 -10.88 14.95 -18.79
N GLY A 431 -10.16 16.05 -18.64
CA GLY A 431 -8.75 16.15 -19.01
C GLY A 431 -7.88 15.20 -18.21
N ALA A 432 -8.02 15.21 -16.89
CA ALA A 432 -7.31 14.31 -15.98
C ALA A 432 -7.62 12.83 -16.26
N ARG A 433 -8.90 12.50 -16.48
CA ARG A 433 -9.33 11.15 -16.84
C ARG A 433 -8.67 10.65 -18.12
N ARG A 434 -8.62 11.48 -19.17
CA ARG A 434 -7.97 11.12 -20.44
C ARG A 434 -6.48 10.86 -20.26
N ALA A 435 -5.81 11.62 -19.39
CA ALA A 435 -4.40 11.41 -19.05
C ALA A 435 -4.18 10.04 -18.36
N VAL A 436 -5.03 9.71 -17.39
CA VAL A 436 -4.98 8.41 -16.69
C VAL A 436 -5.21 7.25 -17.66
N LEU A 437 -6.25 7.35 -18.49
CA LEU A 437 -6.57 6.30 -19.45
C LEU A 437 -5.42 6.08 -20.44
N LEU A 438 -4.82 7.16 -20.96
CA LEU A 438 -3.77 7.04 -21.97
C LEU A 438 -2.43 6.56 -21.37
N ILE A 439 -2.03 7.10 -20.21
CA ILE A 439 -0.69 6.86 -19.66
C ILE A 439 -0.62 5.58 -18.81
N LEU A 440 -1.71 5.25 -18.08
CA LEU A 440 -1.72 4.09 -17.20
C LEU A 440 -2.48 2.91 -17.80
N VAL A 441 -3.66 3.13 -18.36
CA VAL A 441 -4.54 2.01 -18.73
C VAL A 441 -4.17 1.43 -20.10
N VAL A 442 -3.97 2.25 -21.12
CA VAL A 442 -3.68 1.76 -22.49
C VAL A 442 -2.45 0.86 -22.54
N PRO A 443 -1.29 1.24 -21.92
CA PRO A 443 -0.13 0.34 -21.90
C PRO A 443 -0.40 -0.98 -21.19
N LEU A 444 -1.18 -0.93 -20.09
CA LEU A 444 -1.51 -2.13 -19.32
C LEU A 444 -2.46 -3.07 -20.05
N VAL A 445 -3.48 -2.53 -20.71
CA VAL A 445 -4.35 -3.33 -21.59
C VAL A 445 -3.51 -4.02 -22.67
N GLY A 446 -2.55 -3.31 -23.27
CA GLY A 446 -1.62 -3.89 -24.25
C GLY A 446 -0.77 -5.03 -23.65
N VAL A 447 -0.23 -4.85 -22.45
CA VAL A 447 0.56 -5.89 -21.77
C VAL A 447 -0.32 -7.10 -21.43
N ILE A 448 -1.52 -6.90 -20.88
CA ILE A 448 -2.42 -8.00 -20.54
C ILE A 448 -2.92 -8.73 -21.79
N ALA A 449 -3.22 -8.01 -22.87
CA ALA A 449 -3.58 -8.63 -24.14
C ALA A 449 -2.44 -9.47 -24.72
N LEU A 450 -1.21 -8.97 -24.65
CA LEU A 450 -0.01 -9.70 -25.05
C LEU A 450 0.20 -10.95 -24.20
N LEU A 451 0.07 -10.84 -22.88
CA LEU A 451 0.20 -11.98 -21.97
C LEU A 451 -0.91 -13.01 -22.18
N ALA A 452 -2.16 -12.56 -22.37
CA ALA A 452 -3.27 -13.44 -22.68
C ALA A 452 -3.06 -14.21 -23.98
N TRP A 453 -2.48 -13.56 -24.99
CA TRP A 453 -2.09 -14.22 -26.23
C TRP A 453 -0.97 -15.24 -26.03
N LEU A 454 0.11 -14.86 -25.35
CA LEU A 454 1.26 -15.75 -25.12
C LEU A 454 0.91 -16.98 -24.28
N LEU A 455 0.01 -16.83 -23.31
CA LEU A 455 -0.43 -17.89 -22.42
C LEU A 455 -1.64 -18.67 -22.96
N GLY A 456 -2.56 -18.01 -23.68
CA GLY A 456 -3.81 -18.59 -24.15
C GLY A 456 -3.74 -19.28 -25.52
N GLY A 457 -2.66 -19.07 -26.29
CA GLY A 457 -2.42 -19.70 -27.59
C GLY A 457 -3.25 -19.15 -28.76
N GLU A 458 -4.46 -18.67 -28.54
CA GLU A 458 -5.35 -18.08 -29.58
C GLU A 458 -5.62 -16.60 -29.30
N LEU A 459 -5.05 -15.74 -30.14
CA LEU A 459 -5.21 -14.29 -30.01
C LEU A 459 -6.67 -13.84 -30.10
N GLY A 460 -7.44 -14.39 -31.03
CA GLY A 460 -8.85 -14.01 -31.24
C GLY A 460 -9.73 -14.27 -30.03
N THR A 461 -9.68 -15.46 -29.50
CA THR A 461 -10.44 -15.89 -28.32
C THR A 461 -10.05 -15.07 -27.07
N SER A 462 -8.73 -14.89 -26.86
CA SER A 462 -8.22 -14.12 -25.73
C SER A 462 -8.65 -12.65 -25.80
N LEU A 463 -8.58 -12.02 -26.97
CA LEU A 463 -9.01 -10.63 -27.15
C LEU A 463 -10.53 -10.48 -26.97
N MET A 464 -11.33 -11.43 -27.49
CA MET A 464 -12.80 -11.39 -27.29
C MET A 464 -13.18 -11.45 -25.82
N LEU A 465 -12.57 -12.35 -25.03
CA LEU A 465 -12.86 -12.49 -23.60
C LEU A 465 -12.36 -11.28 -22.76
N LEU A 466 -11.40 -10.51 -23.23
CA LEU A 466 -10.97 -9.26 -22.60
C LEU A 466 -11.92 -8.09 -22.87
N LEU A 467 -12.68 -8.11 -23.99
CA LEU A 467 -13.54 -6.99 -24.42
C LEU A 467 -14.53 -6.53 -23.35
N PRO A 468 -15.30 -7.40 -22.66
CA PRO A 468 -16.24 -6.97 -21.63
C PRO A 468 -15.58 -6.08 -20.58
N GLY A 469 -14.44 -6.52 -20.06
CA GLY A 469 -13.65 -5.75 -19.09
C GLY A 469 -13.15 -4.41 -19.63
N ILE A 470 -12.67 -4.38 -20.88
CA ILE A 470 -12.14 -3.18 -21.52
C ILE A 470 -13.26 -2.13 -21.74
N LEU A 471 -14.46 -2.57 -22.11
CA LEU A 471 -15.61 -1.68 -22.35
C LEU A 471 -16.02 -0.88 -21.11
N VAL A 472 -15.94 -1.45 -19.92
CA VAL A 472 -16.33 -0.78 -18.66
C VAL A 472 -15.26 0.15 -18.11
N ILE A 473 -14.00 0.08 -18.58
CA ILE A 473 -12.88 0.92 -18.09
C ILE A 473 -13.21 2.42 -18.11
N PRO A 474 -13.73 3.01 -19.21
CA PRO A 474 -14.06 4.43 -19.25
C PRO A 474 -15.16 4.82 -18.26
N LEU A 475 -16.08 3.92 -17.97
CA LEU A 475 -17.16 4.10 -16.98
C LEU A 475 -16.58 4.15 -15.56
N TYR A 476 -15.72 3.21 -15.20
CA TYR A 476 -15.10 3.15 -13.88
C TYR A 476 -14.23 4.38 -13.57
N ALA A 477 -13.62 4.96 -14.59
CA ALA A 477 -12.88 6.20 -14.47
C ALA A 477 -13.77 7.43 -14.14
N LEU A 478 -15.10 7.34 -14.28
CA LEU A 478 -16.04 8.42 -13.92
C LEU A 478 -16.53 8.33 -12.47
N ILE A 479 -16.53 7.13 -11.87
CA ILE A 479 -17.06 6.89 -10.52
C ILE A 479 -16.51 7.84 -9.45
N PRO A 480 -15.18 8.13 -9.39
CA PRO A 480 -14.65 9.05 -8.39
C PRO A 480 -15.19 10.47 -8.51
N GLY A 481 -15.61 10.88 -9.72
CA GLY A 481 -16.17 12.21 -9.99
C GLY A 481 -17.62 12.40 -9.52
N LEU A 482 -18.37 11.32 -9.28
CA LEU A 482 -19.80 11.40 -8.93
C LEU A 482 -20.09 11.97 -7.53
N GLY A 483 -19.07 12.13 -6.69
CA GLY A 483 -19.21 12.58 -5.30
C GLY A 483 -19.04 14.08 -5.07
N GLY A 484 -19.14 14.95 -6.08
CA GLY A 484 -18.96 16.41 -5.94
C GLY A 484 -17.50 16.87 -5.69
N ARG A 485 -16.55 15.92 -5.65
CA ARG A 485 -15.12 16.14 -5.40
C ARG A 485 -14.28 15.94 -6.66
N ALA A 486 -14.80 16.40 -7.78
CA ALA A 486 -14.26 16.10 -9.10
C ALA A 486 -13.05 16.95 -9.51
N ILE A 487 -12.52 17.82 -8.63
CA ILE A 487 -11.42 18.71 -8.99
C ILE A 487 -10.08 18.00 -8.75
N PRO A 488 -9.23 17.83 -9.77
CA PRO A 488 -7.88 17.31 -9.58
C PRO A 488 -7.06 18.22 -8.66
N LEU A 489 -6.22 17.64 -7.80
CA LEU A 489 -5.24 18.31 -6.94
C LEU A 489 -5.85 19.29 -5.90
N SER A 490 -7.16 19.20 -5.61
CA SER A 490 -7.87 20.20 -4.79
C SER A 490 -8.08 19.80 -3.32
N GLN A 491 -7.68 18.59 -2.96
CA GLN A 491 -7.89 18.07 -1.61
C GLN A 491 -6.56 17.91 -0.87
N PRO A 492 -6.51 18.18 0.45
CA PRO A 492 -5.33 17.94 1.24
C PRO A 492 -5.03 16.43 1.30
N THR A 493 -3.74 16.07 1.31
CA THR A 493 -3.28 14.68 1.33
C THR A 493 -3.78 13.88 2.53
N GLU A 494 -4.06 14.57 3.64
CA GLU A 494 -4.56 13.98 4.88
C GLU A 494 -5.98 13.43 4.74
N SER A 495 -6.82 14.10 3.96
CA SER A 495 -8.19 13.62 3.68
C SER A 495 -8.21 12.36 2.79
N ALA A 496 -7.10 12.05 2.14
CA ALA A 496 -6.96 10.82 1.36
C ALA A 496 -7.14 9.54 2.20
N LYS A 497 -6.78 9.56 3.48
CA LYS A 497 -6.88 8.41 4.38
C LYS A 497 -8.31 8.18 4.91
N ALA A 498 -9.17 9.19 4.89
CA ALA A 498 -10.50 9.18 5.52
C ALA A 498 -11.66 8.84 4.57
N ALA A 499 -11.46 8.91 3.27
CA ALA A 499 -12.54 8.77 2.31
C ALA A 499 -12.91 7.31 2.08
N GLY A 500 -14.12 6.88 2.36
CA GLY A 500 -14.73 5.55 2.17
C GLY A 500 -14.49 4.85 0.82
N ARG A 501 -13.23 4.86 0.37
CA ARG A 501 -12.75 4.29 -0.90
C ARG A 501 -12.84 2.79 -0.92
N GLY A 502 -12.62 2.15 0.25
CA GLY A 502 -12.70 0.70 0.36
C GLY A 502 -14.05 0.16 -0.11
N LEU A 503 -15.15 0.76 0.34
CA LEU A 503 -16.49 0.33 -0.05
C LEU A 503 -16.75 0.48 -1.55
N ARG A 504 -16.28 1.60 -2.16
CA ARG A 504 -16.40 1.79 -3.61
C ARG A 504 -15.56 0.79 -4.41
N MET A 505 -14.33 0.52 -3.94
CA MET A 505 -13.47 -0.49 -4.55
C MET A 505 -14.08 -1.89 -4.45
N PHE A 506 -14.62 -2.26 -3.29
CA PHE A 506 -15.34 -3.53 -3.12
C PHE A 506 -16.54 -3.64 -4.07
N GLY A 507 -17.36 -2.58 -4.18
CA GLY A 507 -18.48 -2.55 -5.10
C GLY A 507 -18.06 -2.77 -6.55
N VAL A 508 -17.06 -2.05 -7.03
CA VAL A 508 -16.54 -2.19 -8.41
C VAL A 508 -15.87 -3.54 -8.61
N MET A 509 -15.13 -4.06 -7.62
CA MET A 509 -14.54 -5.40 -7.69
C MET A 509 -15.62 -6.48 -7.81
N PHE A 510 -16.69 -6.37 -7.03
CA PHE A 510 -17.82 -7.30 -7.11
C PHE A 510 -18.51 -7.26 -8.48
N VAL A 511 -18.74 -6.06 -9.03
CA VAL A 511 -19.30 -5.90 -10.38
C VAL A 511 -18.35 -6.47 -11.44
N SER A 512 -17.03 -6.25 -11.29
CA SER A 512 -16.02 -6.83 -12.20
C SER A 512 -15.98 -8.35 -12.15
N LEU A 513 -16.13 -8.93 -10.95
CA LEU A 513 -16.21 -10.38 -10.76
C LEU A 513 -17.47 -10.96 -11.40
N ALA A 514 -18.62 -10.33 -11.17
CA ALA A 514 -19.90 -10.75 -11.77
C ALA A 514 -19.86 -10.65 -13.31
N LEU A 515 -19.28 -9.56 -13.84
CA LEU A 515 -19.11 -9.36 -15.27
C LEU A 515 -18.24 -10.45 -15.89
N ALA A 516 -17.12 -10.78 -15.26
CA ALA A 516 -16.23 -11.85 -15.72
C ALA A 516 -16.91 -13.22 -15.70
N GLY A 517 -17.69 -13.51 -14.64
CA GLY A 517 -18.49 -14.74 -14.54
C GLY A 517 -19.55 -14.83 -15.65
N MET A 518 -20.30 -13.75 -15.87
CA MET A 518 -21.31 -13.71 -16.96
C MET A 518 -20.67 -13.81 -18.35
N ALA A 519 -19.55 -13.15 -18.59
CA ALA A 519 -18.83 -13.23 -19.85
C ALA A 519 -18.32 -14.66 -20.13
N SER A 520 -17.71 -15.30 -19.12
CA SER A 520 -17.24 -16.68 -19.23
C SER A 520 -18.40 -17.66 -19.46
N PHE A 521 -19.49 -17.49 -18.73
CA PHE A 521 -20.70 -18.30 -18.90
C PHE A 521 -21.32 -18.09 -20.29
N ALA A 522 -21.47 -16.85 -20.75
CA ALA A 522 -21.97 -16.54 -22.08
C ALA A 522 -21.10 -17.15 -23.19
N TRP A 523 -19.79 -17.18 -22.97
CA TRP A 523 -18.85 -17.82 -23.87
C TRP A 523 -19.05 -19.33 -23.94
N SER A 524 -19.16 -20.00 -22.78
CA SER A 524 -19.36 -21.46 -22.72
C SER A 524 -20.70 -21.90 -23.34
N GLN A 525 -21.72 -21.07 -23.27
CA GLN A 525 -23.05 -21.35 -23.84
C GLN A 525 -23.22 -20.89 -25.29
N GLY A 526 -22.21 -20.27 -25.92
CA GLY A 526 -22.26 -19.84 -27.32
C GLY A 526 -23.08 -18.56 -27.61
N TRP A 527 -23.54 -17.82 -26.58
CA TRP A 527 -24.30 -16.58 -26.75
C TRP A 527 -23.54 -15.31 -26.35
N PHE A 528 -22.21 -15.40 -26.45
CA PHE A 528 -21.29 -14.28 -26.12
C PHE A 528 -21.56 -13.02 -26.94
N GLY A 529 -21.92 -13.14 -28.23
CA GLY A 529 -22.24 -11.99 -29.06
C GLY A 529 -23.44 -11.16 -28.55
N PRO A 530 -24.61 -11.76 -28.31
CA PRO A 530 -25.73 -11.09 -27.66
C PRO A 530 -25.41 -10.47 -26.30
N PHE A 531 -24.62 -11.17 -25.46
CA PHE A 531 -24.13 -10.65 -24.18
C PHE A 531 -23.31 -9.37 -24.36
N LEU A 532 -22.33 -9.37 -25.27
CA LEU A 532 -21.46 -8.24 -25.52
C LEU A 532 -22.24 -7.02 -26.04
N ILE A 533 -23.26 -7.23 -26.89
CA ILE A 533 -24.15 -6.16 -27.36
C ILE A 533 -24.93 -5.56 -26.19
N GLY A 534 -25.55 -6.39 -25.36
CA GLY A 534 -26.30 -5.96 -24.18
C GLY A 534 -25.42 -5.19 -23.19
N GLU A 535 -24.25 -5.71 -22.88
CA GLU A 535 -23.25 -5.06 -22.04
C GLU A 535 -22.82 -3.70 -22.60
N THR A 536 -22.53 -3.63 -23.91
CA THR A 536 -22.15 -2.38 -24.57
C THR A 536 -23.25 -1.33 -24.44
N VAL A 537 -24.49 -1.69 -24.69
CA VAL A 537 -25.65 -0.78 -24.56
C VAL A 537 -25.77 -0.24 -23.13
N VAL A 538 -25.70 -1.12 -22.12
CA VAL A 538 -25.79 -0.73 -20.72
C VAL A 538 -24.61 0.15 -20.32
N THR A 539 -23.40 -0.23 -20.70
CA THR A 539 -22.17 0.53 -20.39
C THR A 539 -22.18 1.92 -21.02
N VAL A 540 -22.61 2.04 -22.28
CA VAL A 540 -22.73 3.32 -22.99
C VAL A 540 -23.79 4.19 -22.33
N ALA A 541 -24.96 3.64 -21.99
CA ALA A 541 -26.02 4.39 -21.30
C ALA A 541 -25.54 4.92 -19.94
N LEU A 542 -24.91 4.07 -19.11
CA LEU A 542 -24.35 4.48 -17.83
C LEU A 542 -23.20 5.48 -17.99
N TYR A 543 -22.38 5.32 -19.01
CA TYR A 543 -21.29 6.27 -19.30
C TYR A 543 -21.82 7.66 -19.59
N PHE A 544 -22.85 7.81 -20.43
CA PHE A 544 -23.44 9.11 -20.71
C PHE A 544 -24.14 9.69 -19.48
N LEU A 545 -24.82 8.88 -18.69
CA LEU A 545 -25.46 9.31 -17.44
C LEU A 545 -24.41 9.85 -16.43
N PHE A 546 -23.33 9.11 -16.21
CA PHE A 546 -22.27 9.52 -15.28
C PHE A 546 -21.51 10.74 -15.81
N ARG A 547 -21.27 10.80 -17.10
CA ARG A 547 -20.67 11.95 -17.75
C ARG A 547 -21.51 13.22 -17.55
N LEU A 548 -22.81 13.15 -17.79
CA LEU A 548 -23.73 14.27 -17.56
C LEU A 548 -23.67 14.73 -16.10
N ARG A 549 -23.68 13.82 -15.15
CA ARG A 549 -23.55 14.15 -13.73
C ARG A 549 -22.23 14.84 -13.40
N VAL A 550 -21.12 14.42 -13.96
CA VAL A 550 -19.81 15.06 -13.77
C VAL A 550 -19.78 16.45 -14.42
N ASP A 551 -20.37 16.60 -15.62
CA ASP A 551 -20.42 17.88 -16.34
C ASP A 551 -21.33 18.90 -15.64
N THR A 552 -22.38 18.46 -14.95
CA THR A 552 -23.32 19.34 -14.21
C THR A 552 -22.92 19.58 -12.75
N THR A 553 -21.80 19.03 -12.29
CA THR A 553 -21.34 19.23 -10.92
C THR A 553 -20.91 20.69 -10.71
N PRO A 554 -21.53 21.43 -9.76
CA PRO A 554 -21.15 22.79 -9.47
C PRO A 554 -19.78 22.83 -8.76
N TRP A 555 -19.16 24.02 -8.73
CA TRP A 555 -18.00 24.25 -7.89
C TRP A 555 -18.38 24.01 -6.43
N PRO A 556 -17.56 23.27 -5.64
CA PRO A 556 -17.80 23.14 -4.22
C PRO A 556 -17.70 24.52 -3.55
N SER A 557 -18.55 24.79 -2.54
CA SER A 557 -18.50 26.01 -1.74
C SER A 557 -17.10 26.23 -1.18
N MET A 558 -16.66 27.48 -1.16
CA MET A 558 -15.46 27.88 -0.42
C MET A 558 -15.84 27.86 1.06
N GLU A 559 -15.35 26.87 1.81
CA GLU A 559 -15.41 26.82 3.26
C GLU A 559 -14.22 27.53 3.88
#